data_194c0b4a9194be26c159b27733b37f9c
#
_entry.id   194c0b4a9194be26c159b27733b37f9c
#
_cell.length_a   1.000
_cell.length_b   1.000
_cell.length_c   1.000
_cell.angle_alpha   90.00
_cell.angle_beta   90.00
_cell.angle_gamma   90.00
#
_symmetry.space_group_name_H-M   'P 1'
#
loop_
_entity.id
_entity.type
_entity.pdbx_description
1 polymer ?
#
loop_
_entity_poly.entity_id
_entity_poly.type
_entity_poly.pdbx_seq_one_letter_code
_entity_poly.pdbx_strand_id
1 'polypeptide(L)'
;ILIYDFKTTIVVLPTVSILVLIFLFATRNKLLSLGKERALLSKINLDKISRLVSGMIEIKLFQIGKYYAENLMKTIKKFDNLAIPRAIIGTIPKSFIEFFIITVFSVTIFYLLEFKDLSKENTISLISIYLIAALRMFPYIGGITSLYNRITQGQASYEILKADFKILSNTKNKAVTKKKYIKKFDSIEFSNISFNYQGFPEQILKDVNLKIFK
;
A
#
# COMPACT_ATOMS: atom_id res chain seq x y z
N ILE A 1 -3.50 -34.84 12.61
CA ILE A 1 -4.04 -35.27 11.32
C ILE A 1 -2.99 -36.08 10.56
N LEU A 2 -1.79 -35.55 10.32
CA LEU A 2 -0.69 -36.23 9.60
C LEU A 2 -0.37 -37.64 10.15
N ILE A 3 -0.53 -37.87 11.44
CA ILE A 3 -0.26 -39.17 12.09
C ILE A 3 -1.40 -40.16 11.84
N TYR A 4 -2.64 -39.68 11.76
CA TYR A 4 -3.83 -40.54 11.64
C TYR A 4 -4.19 -40.88 10.17
N ASP A 5 -4.02 -39.93 9.24
CA ASP A 5 -4.31 -40.13 7.81
C ASP A 5 -3.37 -39.33 6.95
N PHE A 6 -2.18 -39.91 6.75
CA PHE A 6 -1.10 -39.26 5.98
C PHE A 6 -1.48 -39.08 4.50
N LYS A 7 -2.12 -40.08 3.89
CA LYS A 7 -2.45 -40.06 2.44
C LYS A 7 -3.44 -38.96 2.09
N THR A 8 -4.51 -38.81 2.83
CA THR A 8 -5.53 -37.78 2.58
C THR A 8 -4.99 -36.38 2.94
N THR A 9 -4.23 -36.27 4.02
CA THR A 9 -3.66 -34.98 4.45
C THR A 9 -2.65 -34.41 3.45
N ILE A 10 -1.81 -35.27 2.84
CA ILE A 10 -0.79 -34.86 1.86
C ILE A 10 -1.43 -34.33 0.55
N VAL A 11 -2.67 -34.66 0.29
CA VAL A 11 -3.44 -34.14 -0.87
C VAL A 11 -4.19 -32.86 -0.49
N VAL A 12 -4.89 -32.85 0.62
CA VAL A 12 -5.74 -31.75 1.05
C VAL A 12 -4.95 -30.48 1.39
N LEU A 13 -3.83 -30.60 2.10
CA LEU A 13 -3.04 -29.46 2.58
C LEU A 13 -2.37 -28.66 1.44
N PRO A 14 -1.70 -29.30 0.46
CA PRO A 14 -1.20 -28.59 -0.72
C PRO A 14 -2.30 -28.00 -1.58
N THR A 15 -3.43 -28.70 -1.76
CA THR A 15 -4.56 -28.18 -2.56
C THR A 15 -5.09 -26.87 -1.99
N VAL A 16 -5.34 -26.81 -0.69
CA VAL A 16 -5.76 -25.57 -0.01
C VAL A 16 -4.68 -24.48 -0.13
N SER A 17 -3.41 -24.84 0.08
CA SER A 17 -2.30 -23.87 -0.02
C SER A 17 -2.17 -23.28 -1.42
N ILE A 18 -2.26 -24.10 -2.46
CA ILE A 18 -2.20 -23.68 -3.86
C ILE A 18 -3.36 -22.74 -4.19
N LEU A 19 -4.59 -23.06 -3.77
CA LEU A 19 -5.75 -22.21 -3.98
C LEU A 19 -5.58 -20.83 -3.33
N VAL A 20 -5.09 -20.79 -2.09
CA VAL A 20 -4.78 -19.52 -1.40
C VAL A 20 -3.73 -18.71 -2.18
N LEU A 21 -2.65 -19.35 -2.62
CA LEU A 21 -1.58 -18.69 -3.39
C LEU A 21 -2.10 -18.13 -4.71
N ILE A 22 -2.83 -18.91 -5.49
CA ILE A 22 -3.43 -18.48 -6.77
C ILE A 22 -4.28 -17.23 -6.54
N PHE A 23 -5.11 -17.25 -5.51
CA PHE A 23 -5.99 -16.13 -5.19
C PHE A 23 -5.20 -14.86 -4.79
N LEU A 24 -4.17 -15.00 -3.95
CA LEU A 24 -3.31 -13.89 -3.56
C LEU A 24 -2.59 -13.27 -4.76
N PHE A 25 -2.11 -14.09 -5.68
CA PHE A 25 -1.48 -13.62 -6.93
C PHE A 25 -2.49 -12.89 -7.83
N ALA A 26 -3.68 -13.43 -8.01
CA ALA A 26 -4.72 -12.84 -8.86
C ALA A 26 -5.15 -11.44 -8.38
N THR A 27 -5.23 -11.23 -7.07
CA THR A 27 -5.67 -9.95 -6.48
C THR A 27 -4.56 -8.92 -6.31
N ARG A 28 -3.29 -9.33 -6.34
CA ARG A 28 -2.11 -8.50 -6.07
C ARG A 28 -2.06 -7.21 -6.89
N ASN A 29 -2.17 -7.32 -8.21
CA ASN A 29 -2.03 -6.17 -9.11
C ASN A 29 -3.12 -5.11 -8.88
N LYS A 30 -4.34 -5.56 -8.63
CA LYS A 30 -5.46 -4.68 -8.31
C LYS A 30 -5.26 -3.96 -6.97
N LEU A 31 -4.80 -4.68 -5.96
CA LEU A 31 -4.48 -4.11 -4.64
C LEU A 31 -3.35 -3.08 -4.72
N LEU A 32 -2.30 -3.37 -5.48
CA LEU A 32 -1.18 -2.43 -5.70
C LEU A 32 -1.65 -1.15 -6.40
N SER A 33 -2.49 -1.26 -7.45
CA SER A 33 -3.01 -0.07 -8.16
C SER A 33 -3.88 0.80 -7.25
N LEU A 34 -4.79 0.21 -6.49
CA LEU A 34 -5.61 0.93 -5.51
C LEU A 34 -4.77 1.54 -4.38
N GLY A 35 -3.70 0.87 -3.97
CA GLY A 35 -2.74 1.39 -2.99
C GLY A 35 -2.02 2.63 -3.49
N LYS A 36 -1.54 2.62 -4.74
CA LYS A 36 -0.87 3.77 -5.38
C LYS A 36 -1.81 4.97 -5.54
N GLU A 37 -3.01 4.74 -6.04
CA GLU A 37 -4.02 5.79 -6.22
C GLU A 37 -4.41 6.43 -4.89
N ARG A 38 -4.58 5.61 -3.85
CA ARG A 38 -4.86 6.09 -2.51
C ARG A 38 -3.72 6.94 -1.94
N ALA A 39 -2.47 6.49 -2.08
CA ALA A 39 -1.30 7.22 -1.61
C ALA A 39 -1.20 8.59 -2.30
N LEU A 40 -1.45 8.64 -3.61
CA LEU A 40 -1.48 9.88 -4.38
C LEU A 40 -2.58 10.84 -3.89
N LEU A 41 -3.82 10.35 -3.75
CA LEU A 41 -4.94 11.18 -3.27
C LEU A 41 -4.74 11.64 -1.82
N SER A 42 -4.14 10.80 -0.98
CA SER A 42 -3.76 11.18 0.39
C SER A 42 -2.76 12.34 0.40
N LYS A 43 -1.73 12.27 -0.45
CA LYS A 43 -0.76 13.37 -0.62
C LYS A 43 -1.43 14.66 -1.07
N ILE A 44 -2.30 14.59 -2.09
CA ILE A 44 -3.06 15.74 -2.59
C ILE A 44 -3.95 16.35 -1.50
N ASN A 45 -4.64 15.52 -0.72
CA ASN A 45 -5.50 16.00 0.37
C ASN A 45 -4.69 16.70 1.47
N LEU A 46 -3.54 16.11 1.88
CA LEU A 46 -2.66 16.71 2.87
C LEU A 46 -2.09 18.04 2.39
N ASP A 47 -1.67 18.14 1.13
CA ASP A 47 -1.16 19.39 0.54
C ASP A 47 -2.25 20.46 0.52
N LYS A 48 -3.48 20.12 0.10
CA LYS A 48 -4.62 21.05 0.13
C LYS A 48 -4.94 21.52 1.55
N ILE A 49 -4.95 20.61 2.53
CA ILE A 49 -5.20 20.96 3.94
C ILE A 49 -4.09 21.89 4.45
N SER A 50 -2.84 21.59 4.17
CA SER A 50 -1.70 22.40 4.55
C SER A 50 -1.80 23.83 4.00
N ARG A 51 -2.14 23.96 2.70
CA ARG A 51 -2.37 25.27 2.07
C ARG A 51 -3.55 26.03 2.68
N LEU A 52 -4.64 25.32 3.02
CA LEU A 52 -5.79 25.92 3.68
C LEU A 52 -5.43 26.47 5.08
N VAL A 53 -4.63 25.71 5.84
CA VAL A 53 -4.20 26.13 7.18
C VAL A 53 -3.24 27.31 7.07
N SER A 54 -2.28 27.25 6.14
CA SER A 54 -1.30 28.32 5.95
C SER A 54 -1.92 29.63 5.42
N GLY A 55 -2.95 29.52 4.57
CA GLY A 55 -3.64 30.68 3.99
C GLY A 55 -4.97 31.02 4.70
N MET A 56 -5.16 30.60 5.95
CA MET A 56 -6.45 30.76 6.64
C MET A 56 -6.84 32.22 6.85
N ILE A 57 -5.87 33.11 7.05
CA ILE A 57 -6.10 34.54 7.26
C ILE A 57 -6.65 35.15 5.96
N GLU A 58 -6.01 34.86 4.84
CA GLU A 58 -6.39 35.35 3.51
C GLU A 58 -7.76 34.81 3.10
N ILE A 59 -8.00 33.51 3.36
CA ILE A 59 -9.28 32.87 3.07
C ILE A 59 -10.43 33.54 3.83
N LYS A 60 -10.21 33.90 5.10
CA LYS A 60 -11.20 34.63 5.89
C LYS A 60 -11.37 36.07 5.42
N LEU A 61 -10.27 36.76 5.15
CA LEU A 61 -10.29 38.15 4.70
C LEU A 61 -11.06 38.32 3.38
N PHE A 62 -10.80 37.42 2.41
CA PHE A 62 -11.45 37.44 1.09
C PHE A 62 -12.77 36.69 1.04
N GLN A 63 -13.21 36.07 2.12
CA GLN A 63 -14.46 35.29 2.25
C GLN A 63 -14.59 34.14 1.24
N ILE A 64 -13.48 33.58 0.78
CA ILE A 64 -13.41 32.51 -0.24
C ILE A 64 -13.43 31.09 0.36
N GLY A 65 -13.78 30.95 1.64
CA GLY A 65 -13.77 29.67 2.36
C GLY A 65 -14.66 28.61 1.73
N LYS A 66 -15.83 28.98 1.17
CA LYS A 66 -16.75 28.05 0.52
C LYS A 66 -16.10 27.37 -0.70
N TYR A 67 -15.44 28.15 -1.55
CA TYR A 67 -14.74 27.62 -2.73
C TYR A 67 -13.67 26.59 -2.37
N TYR A 68 -12.85 26.91 -1.36
CA TYR A 68 -11.82 25.99 -0.89
C TYR A 68 -12.38 24.74 -0.24
N ALA A 69 -13.45 24.87 0.57
CA ALA A 69 -14.13 23.74 1.18
C ALA A 69 -14.71 22.78 0.12
N GLU A 70 -15.39 23.32 -0.91
CA GLU A 70 -15.93 22.53 -2.01
C GLU A 70 -14.83 21.80 -2.80
N ASN A 71 -13.72 22.48 -3.07
CA ASN A 71 -12.57 21.89 -3.78
C ASN A 71 -11.90 20.77 -2.97
N LEU A 72 -11.75 20.96 -1.66
CA LEU A 72 -11.24 19.92 -0.76
C LEU A 72 -12.22 18.74 -0.70
N MET A 73 -13.52 19.01 -0.55
CA MET A 73 -14.56 17.98 -0.48
C MET A 73 -14.61 17.10 -1.74
N LYS A 74 -14.39 17.67 -2.93
CA LYS A 74 -14.29 16.90 -4.19
C LYS A 74 -13.15 15.87 -4.15
N THR A 75 -12.01 16.22 -3.56
CA THR A 75 -10.85 15.33 -3.47
C THR A 75 -11.03 14.30 -2.38
N ILE A 76 -11.64 14.65 -1.26
CA ILE A 76 -12.00 13.73 -0.19
C ILE A 76 -12.99 12.68 -0.72
N LYS A 77 -14.05 13.09 -1.44
CA LYS A 77 -15.00 12.15 -2.05
C LYS A 77 -14.31 11.15 -3.00
N LYS A 78 -13.34 11.61 -3.81
CA LYS A 78 -12.57 10.70 -4.65
C LYS A 78 -11.77 9.69 -3.83
N PHE A 79 -11.17 10.12 -2.73
CA PHE A 79 -10.44 9.24 -1.81
C PHE A 79 -11.37 8.23 -1.13
N ASP A 80 -12.55 8.65 -0.68
CA ASP A 80 -13.55 7.80 -0.04
C ASP A 80 -14.14 6.77 -1.02
N ASN A 81 -14.35 7.16 -2.29
CA ASN A 81 -14.81 6.24 -3.32
C ASN A 81 -13.86 5.06 -3.56
N LEU A 82 -12.57 5.19 -3.20
CA LEU A 82 -11.62 4.08 -3.23
C LEU A 82 -11.80 3.11 -2.05
N ALA A 83 -12.51 3.53 -1.00
CA ALA A 83 -12.69 2.68 0.18
C ALA A 83 -13.54 1.44 -0.14
N ILE A 84 -14.60 1.60 -0.94
CA ILE A 84 -15.52 0.51 -1.32
C ILE A 84 -14.82 -0.59 -2.12
N PRO A 85 -14.20 -0.33 -3.29
CA PRO A 85 -13.53 -1.37 -4.06
C PRO A 85 -12.37 -2.01 -3.29
N ARG A 86 -11.71 -1.23 -2.44
CA ARG A 86 -10.65 -1.73 -1.57
C ARG A 86 -11.18 -2.67 -0.49
N ALA A 87 -12.29 -2.33 0.16
CA ALA A 87 -12.93 -3.18 1.15
C ALA A 87 -13.42 -4.50 0.51
N ILE A 88 -14.05 -4.41 -0.65
CA ILE A 88 -14.52 -5.57 -1.42
C ILE A 88 -13.34 -6.48 -1.76
N ILE A 89 -12.28 -5.97 -2.39
CA ILE A 89 -11.09 -6.76 -2.77
C ILE A 89 -10.36 -7.28 -1.53
N GLY A 90 -10.45 -6.60 -0.39
CA GLY A 90 -9.88 -7.07 0.88
C GLY A 90 -10.68 -8.18 1.55
N THR A 91 -12.00 -8.24 1.32
CA THR A 91 -12.91 -9.19 2.01
C THR A 91 -13.27 -10.40 1.16
N ILE A 92 -13.48 -10.21 -0.14
CA ILE A 92 -13.80 -11.31 -1.08
C ILE A 92 -12.83 -12.50 -0.95
N PRO A 93 -11.49 -12.29 -0.84
CA PRO A 93 -10.55 -13.40 -0.69
C PRO A 93 -10.90 -14.34 0.45
N LYS A 94 -11.25 -13.77 1.57
CA LYS A 94 -11.60 -14.55 2.76
C LYS A 94 -12.80 -15.45 2.50
N SER A 95 -13.89 -14.89 1.96
CA SER A 95 -15.12 -15.65 1.69
C SER A 95 -14.92 -16.73 0.61
N PHE A 96 -14.13 -16.43 -0.44
CA PHE A 96 -13.78 -17.44 -1.46
C PHE A 96 -12.95 -18.58 -0.87
N ILE A 97 -11.94 -18.27 -0.07
CA ILE A 97 -11.12 -19.29 0.59
C ILE A 97 -11.97 -20.15 1.53
N GLU A 98 -12.86 -19.53 2.32
CA GLU A 98 -13.80 -20.24 3.18
C GLU A 98 -14.67 -21.22 2.39
N PHE A 99 -15.27 -20.76 1.29
CA PHE A 99 -16.07 -21.61 0.40
C PHE A 99 -15.27 -22.80 -0.16
N PHE A 100 -14.05 -22.55 -0.65
CA PHE A 100 -13.20 -23.62 -1.19
C PHE A 100 -12.76 -24.61 -0.12
N ILE A 101 -12.44 -24.15 1.09
CA ILE A 101 -12.11 -25.04 2.20
C ILE A 101 -13.29 -25.95 2.52
N ILE A 102 -14.49 -25.40 2.65
CA ILE A 102 -15.70 -26.18 2.90
C ILE A 102 -15.90 -27.21 1.78
N THR A 103 -15.73 -26.82 0.53
CA THR A 103 -15.85 -27.73 -0.62
C THR A 103 -14.83 -28.86 -0.55
N VAL A 104 -13.55 -28.56 -0.31
CA VAL A 104 -12.49 -29.57 -0.19
C VAL A 104 -12.78 -30.52 0.97
N PHE A 105 -13.22 -30.02 2.10
CA PHE A 105 -13.61 -30.87 3.24
C PHE A 105 -14.82 -31.75 2.91
N SER A 106 -15.84 -31.21 2.25
CA SER A 106 -17.02 -32.00 1.84
C SER A 106 -16.64 -33.13 0.91
N VAL A 107 -15.77 -32.85 -0.09
CA VAL A 107 -15.26 -33.85 -1.01
C VAL A 107 -14.41 -34.91 -0.26
N THR A 108 -13.60 -34.48 0.70
CA THR A 108 -12.81 -35.40 1.53
C THR A 108 -13.67 -36.31 2.37
N ILE A 109 -14.71 -35.78 2.97
CA ILE A 109 -15.68 -36.57 3.77
C ILE A 109 -16.38 -37.57 2.85
N PHE A 110 -16.87 -37.14 1.68
CA PHE A 110 -17.50 -38.00 0.70
C PHE A 110 -16.58 -39.16 0.28
N TYR A 111 -15.30 -38.83 -0.03
CA TYR A 111 -14.28 -39.83 -0.37
C TYR A 111 -14.05 -40.84 0.76
N LEU A 112 -14.00 -40.38 2.01
CA LEU A 112 -13.82 -41.27 3.17
C LEU A 112 -14.99 -42.20 3.37
N LEU A 113 -16.23 -41.76 3.09
CA LEU A 113 -17.45 -42.57 3.27
C LEU A 113 -17.61 -43.60 2.16
N GLU A 114 -17.26 -43.28 0.91
CA GLU A 114 -17.54 -44.11 -0.26
C GLU A 114 -16.40 -45.10 -0.58
N PHE A 115 -15.15 -44.67 -0.43
CA PHE A 115 -13.99 -45.43 -0.92
C PHE A 115 -13.10 -46.02 0.16
N LYS A 116 -13.34 -45.72 1.43
CA LYS A 116 -12.61 -46.35 2.54
C LYS A 116 -13.53 -47.27 3.30
N ASP A 117 -13.25 -48.57 3.23
CA ASP A 117 -13.88 -49.63 4.06
C ASP A 117 -13.43 -49.52 5.53
N LEU A 118 -13.81 -48.42 6.18
CA LEU A 118 -13.54 -48.19 7.61
C LEU A 118 -14.77 -48.57 8.44
N SER A 119 -14.54 -49.04 9.65
CA SER A 119 -15.64 -49.21 10.61
C SER A 119 -16.30 -47.82 10.86
N LYS A 120 -17.63 -47.83 11.10
CA LYS A 120 -18.40 -46.58 11.33
C LYS A 120 -17.79 -45.71 12.41
N GLU A 121 -17.24 -46.30 13.46
CA GLU A 121 -16.59 -45.58 14.58
C GLU A 121 -15.30 -44.84 14.12
N ASN A 122 -14.47 -45.51 13.33
CA ASN A 122 -13.22 -44.90 12.78
C ASN A 122 -13.54 -43.78 11.81
N THR A 123 -14.58 -43.93 10.99
CA THR A 123 -15.00 -42.89 10.04
C THR A 123 -15.47 -41.62 10.76
N ILE A 124 -16.33 -41.78 11.80
CA ILE A 124 -16.81 -40.64 12.60
C ILE A 124 -15.64 -39.95 13.31
N SER A 125 -14.69 -40.71 13.85
CA SER A 125 -13.51 -40.17 14.52
C SER A 125 -12.66 -39.33 13.55
N LEU A 126 -12.40 -39.81 12.33
CA LEU A 126 -11.66 -39.09 11.30
C LEU A 126 -12.39 -37.80 10.88
N ILE A 127 -13.68 -37.87 10.60
CA ILE A 127 -14.50 -36.72 10.25
C ILE A 127 -14.42 -35.64 11.34
N SER A 128 -14.54 -36.05 12.61
CA SER A 128 -14.45 -35.13 13.75
C SER A 128 -13.10 -34.43 13.84
N ILE A 129 -12.00 -35.17 13.63
CA ILE A 129 -10.64 -34.63 13.62
C ILE A 129 -10.48 -33.60 12.49
N TYR A 130 -10.95 -33.90 11.27
CA TYR A 130 -10.90 -32.99 10.14
C TYR A 130 -11.73 -31.72 10.39
N LEU A 131 -12.94 -31.87 10.94
CA LEU A 131 -13.83 -30.76 11.29
C LEU A 131 -13.18 -29.80 12.29
N ILE A 132 -12.61 -30.34 13.37
CA ILE A 132 -11.90 -29.52 14.38
C ILE A 132 -10.71 -28.83 13.77
N ALA A 133 -9.96 -29.50 12.90
CA ALA A 133 -8.83 -28.90 12.22
C ALA A 133 -9.27 -27.77 11.30
N ALA A 134 -10.34 -27.95 10.51
CA ALA A 134 -10.89 -26.90 9.67
C ALA A 134 -11.28 -25.67 10.49
N LEU A 135 -12.05 -25.85 11.56
CA LEU A 135 -12.49 -24.76 12.43
C LEU A 135 -11.30 -23.98 13.03
N ARG A 136 -10.21 -24.67 13.37
CA ARG A 136 -8.99 -24.01 13.87
C ARG A 136 -8.22 -23.27 12.77
N MET A 137 -8.20 -23.78 11.54
CA MET A 137 -7.43 -23.15 10.44
C MET A 137 -8.10 -21.87 9.89
N PHE A 138 -9.42 -21.77 9.91
CA PHE A 138 -10.16 -20.63 9.38
C PHE A 138 -9.65 -19.26 9.83
N PRO A 139 -9.51 -18.96 11.13
CA PRO A 139 -9.05 -17.65 11.57
C PRO A 139 -7.62 -17.32 11.13
N TYR A 140 -6.74 -18.33 11.07
CA TYR A 140 -5.35 -18.12 10.64
C TYR A 140 -5.25 -17.81 9.16
N ILE A 141 -6.02 -18.47 8.31
CA ILE A 141 -6.04 -18.21 6.86
C ILE A 141 -6.57 -16.80 6.60
N GLY A 142 -7.63 -16.40 7.26
CA GLY A 142 -8.16 -15.05 7.21
C GLY A 142 -7.15 -14.00 7.68
N GLY A 143 -6.42 -14.29 8.75
CA GLY A 143 -5.35 -13.46 9.28
C GLY A 143 -4.20 -13.26 8.27
N ILE A 144 -3.68 -14.35 7.70
CA ILE A 144 -2.62 -14.33 6.70
C ILE A 144 -3.04 -13.49 5.48
N THR A 145 -4.24 -13.71 4.97
CA THR A 145 -4.78 -12.96 3.82
C THR A 145 -4.88 -11.47 4.14
N SER A 146 -5.37 -11.12 5.32
CA SER A 146 -5.48 -9.73 5.77
C SER A 146 -4.10 -9.05 5.88
N LEU A 147 -3.12 -9.73 6.48
CA LEU A 147 -1.75 -9.23 6.58
C LEU A 147 -1.11 -9.05 5.21
N TYR A 148 -1.25 -9.99 4.31
CA TYR A 148 -0.75 -9.89 2.93
C TYR A 148 -1.35 -8.67 2.22
N ASN A 149 -2.65 -8.45 2.34
CA ASN A 149 -3.34 -7.31 1.76
C ASN A 149 -2.82 -5.98 2.32
N ARG A 150 -2.55 -5.90 3.63
CA ARG A 150 -1.97 -4.70 4.29
C ARG A 150 -0.56 -4.43 3.79
N ILE A 151 0.30 -5.44 3.70
CA ILE A 151 1.66 -5.31 3.17
C ILE A 151 1.64 -4.84 1.72
N THR A 152 0.82 -5.47 0.87
CA THR A 152 0.70 -5.12 -0.55
C THR A 152 0.23 -3.68 -0.75
N GLN A 153 -0.73 -3.22 0.05
CA GLN A 153 -1.21 -1.84 0.01
C GLN A 153 -0.17 -0.84 0.53
N GLY A 154 0.60 -1.21 1.57
CA GLY A 154 1.68 -0.40 2.12
C GLY A 154 2.87 -0.25 1.18
N GLN A 155 3.07 -1.21 0.27
CA GLN A 155 4.17 -1.22 -0.69
C GLN A 155 4.19 0.03 -1.59
N ALA A 156 3.00 0.56 -1.94
CA ALA A 156 2.89 1.80 -2.71
C ALA A 156 3.50 3.01 -1.97
N SER A 157 3.25 3.14 -0.68
CA SER A 157 3.82 4.22 0.15
C SER A 157 5.33 4.03 0.34
N TYR A 158 5.79 2.79 0.49
CA TYR A 158 7.22 2.47 0.58
C TYR A 158 7.98 2.87 -0.70
N GLU A 159 7.44 2.60 -1.88
CA GLU A 159 8.08 2.98 -3.16
C GLU A 159 8.21 4.51 -3.31
N ILE A 160 7.21 5.27 -2.87
CA ILE A 160 7.28 6.74 -2.86
C ILE A 160 8.42 7.21 -1.94
N LEU A 161 8.46 6.73 -0.70
CA LEU A 161 9.52 7.08 0.25
C LEU A 161 10.91 6.69 -0.27
N LYS A 162 11.04 5.51 -0.85
CA LYS A 162 12.31 5.03 -1.43
C LYS A 162 12.80 5.94 -2.55
N ALA A 163 11.89 6.45 -3.41
CA ALA A 163 12.23 7.41 -4.45
C ALA A 163 12.74 8.72 -3.85
N ASP A 164 12.07 9.26 -2.83
CA ASP A 164 12.47 10.48 -2.15
C ASP A 164 13.84 10.32 -1.44
N PHE A 165 14.08 9.20 -0.76
CA PHE A 165 15.38 8.91 -0.16
C PHE A 165 16.50 8.79 -1.19
N LYS A 166 16.23 8.23 -2.38
CA LYS A 166 17.21 8.16 -3.46
C LYS A 166 17.59 9.54 -3.97
N ILE A 167 16.65 10.45 -4.09
CA ILE A 167 16.90 11.84 -4.47
C ILE A 167 17.77 12.51 -3.39
N LEU A 168 17.40 12.37 -2.12
CA LEU A 168 18.15 12.95 -1.00
C LEU A 168 19.58 12.39 -0.87
N SER A 169 19.78 11.10 -1.08
CA SER A 169 21.11 10.48 -1.03
C SER A 169 22.03 10.99 -2.14
N ASN A 170 21.48 11.18 -3.33
CA ASN A 170 22.23 11.77 -4.45
C ASN A 170 22.59 13.24 -4.21
N THR A 171 21.79 13.97 -3.43
CA THR A 171 22.04 15.38 -3.10
C THR A 171 23.09 15.51 -1.98
N LYS A 172 23.12 14.58 -1.02
CA LYS A 172 24.14 14.59 0.06
C LYS A 172 25.57 14.34 -0.42
N ASN A 173 25.75 13.68 -1.56
CA ASN A 173 27.07 13.46 -2.16
C ASN A 173 27.66 14.70 -2.84
N LYS A 174 26.91 15.80 -2.99
CA LYS A 174 27.50 17.11 -3.28
C LYS A 174 28.06 17.63 -1.95
N ALA A 175 29.32 17.28 -1.72
CA ALA A 175 30.14 17.54 -0.56
C ALA A 175 29.75 18.83 0.20
N VAL A 176 29.63 18.70 1.49
CA VAL A 176 29.90 19.82 2.40
C VAL A 176 31.36 20.24 2.18
N THR A 177 31.57 21.03 1.15
CA THR A 177 32.85 21.75 0.97
C THR A 177 33.12 22.47 2.28
N LYS A 178 34.30 22.25 2.84
CA LYS A 178 34.74 22.88 4.08
C LYS A 178 34.30 24.34 4.04
N LYS A 179 33.44 24.76 4.96
CA LYS A 179 32.97 26.14 5.07
C LYS A 179 34.18 27.04 5.19
N LYS A 180 34.55 27.72 4.11
CA LYS A 180 35.58 28.73 4.09
C LYS A 180 34.91 30.02 4.55
N TYR A 181 35.15 30.41 5.80
CA TYR A 181 34.61 31.63 6.33
C TYR A 181 35.32 32.82 5.70
N ILE A 182 34.59 33.65 4.97
CA ILE A 182 35.09 34.95 4.46
C ILE A 182 35.01 35.91 5.66
N LYS A 183 36.16 36.26 6.21
CA LYS A 183 36.23 37.14 7.39
C LYS A 183 35.89 38.59 7.11
N LYS A 184 36.22 39.09 5.90
CA LYS A 184 35.90 40.45 5.43
C LYS A 184 35.65 40.40 3.92
N PHE A 185 34.70 41.16 3.45
CA PHE A 185 34.48 41.43 2.04
C PHE A 185 34.07 42.88 1.86
N ASP A 186 34.45 43.50 0.77
CA ASP A 186 34.15 44.92 0.42
C ASP A 186 33.00 45.01 -0.57
N SER A 187 32.89 44.04 -1.46
CA SER A 187 31.80 43.95 -2.43
C SER A 187 31.59 42.52 -2.88
N ILE A 188 30.36 42.24 -3.32
CA ILE A 188 29.96 40.98 -3.99
C ILE A 188 29.59 41.36 -5.41
N GLU A 189 30.26 40.76 -6.38
CA GLU A 189 30.03 41.02 -7.81
C GLU A 189 29.47 39.77 -8.48
N PHE A 190 28.35 39.92 -9.14
CA PHE A 190 27.71 38.94 -9.99
C PHE A 190 28.04 39.33 -11.45
N SER A 191 28.73 38.45 -12.17
CA SER A 191 29.12 38.68 -13.56
C SER A 191 28.50 37.60 -14.44
N ASN A 192 27.63 38.01 -15.37
CA ASN A 192 26.94 37.12 -16.33
C ASN A 192 26.28 35.92 -15.69
N ILE A 193 25.55 36.13 -14.57
CA ILE A 193 24.87 35.06 -13.87
C ILE A 193 23.58 34.70 -14.60
N SER A 194 23.50 33.46 -15.06
CA SER A 194 22.28 32.86 -15.60
C SER A 194 21.85 31.72 -14.68
N PHE A 195 20.56 31.67 -14.30
CA PHE A 195 20.02 30.65 -13.38
C PHE A 195 18.72 30.06 -13.90
N ASN A 196 18.63 28.77 -13.74
CA ASN A 196 17.45 27.98 -14.08
C ASN A 196 17.15 26.96 -12.95
N TYR A 197 15.89 26.83 -12.53
CA TYR A 197 15.48 25.73 -11.66
C TYR A 197 15.42 24.41 -12.43
N GLN A 198 15.90 23.36 -11.81
CA GLN A 198 15.91 22.03 -12.42
C GLN A 198 14.46 21.57 -12.71
N GLY A 199 14.14 21.33 -13.98
CA GLY A 199 12.78 20.95 -14.43
C GLY A 199 11.95 22.08 -15.04
N PHE A 200 12.45 23.31 -15.07
CA PHE A 200 11.80 24.42 -15.78
C PHE A 200 12.58 24.75 -17.05
N PRO A 201 11.90 24.84 -18.22
CA PRO A 201 12.58 25.08 -19.49
C PRO A 201 13.06 26.53 -19.64
N GLU A 202 12.50 27.47 -18.90
CA GLU A 202 12.84 28.90 -19.02
C GLU A 202 13.89 29.32 -18.02
N GLN A 203 14.88 30.06 -18.48
CA GLN A 203 15.87 30.74 -17.63
C GLN A 203 15.20 31.89 -16.87
N ILE A 204 15.25 31.81 -15.53
CA ILE A 204 14.66 32.85 -14.66
C ILE A 204 15.58 34.06 -14.55
N LEU A 205 16.89 33.81 -14.53
CA LEU A 205 17.89 34.87 -14.60
C LEU A 205 18.72 34.67 -15.86
N LYS A 206 18.93 35.74 -16.64
CA LYS A 206 19.73 35.76 -17.86
C LYS A 206 20.74 36.87 -17.76
N ASP A 207 22.03 36.53 -17.85
CA ASP A 207 23.16 37.45 -17.95
C ASP A 207 23.13 38.61 -16.95
N VAL A 208 22.73 38.30 -15.70
CA VAL A 208 22.60 39.29 -14.64
C VAL A 208 23.98 39.75 -14.20
N ASN A 209 24.21 41.07 -14.28
CA ASN A 209 25.38 41.71 -13.77
C ASN A 209 24.96 42.65 -12.64
N LEU A 210 25.47 42.42 -11.41
CA LEU A 210 25.11 43.16 -10.23
C LEU A 210 26.31 43.26 -9.30
N LYS A 211 26.57 44.44 -8.75
CA LYS A 211 27.60 44.67 -7.74
C LYS A 211 26.94 45.21 -6.49
N ILE A 212 27.18 44.55 -5.39
CA ILE A 212 26.67 44.94 -4.05
C ILE A 212 27.86 45.31 -3.19
N PHE A 213 27.88 46.53 -2.71
CA PHE A 213 28.88 47.02 -1.77
C PHE A 213 28.42 46.72 -0.33
N LYS A 214 29.40 46.58 0.58
CA LYS A 214 29.16 46.37 2.00
C LYS A 214 28.42 47.55 2.61
#